data_184a7d273d0c40ab1b9ccc1022e150bc
#
_entry.id   184a7d273d0c40ab1b9ccc1022e150bc
#
_cell.length_a   1.000
_cell.length_b   1.000
_cell.length_c   1.000
_cell.angle_alpha   90.00
_cell.angle_beta   90.00
_cell.angle_gamma   90.00
#
_symmetry.space_group_name_H-M   'P 1'
#
loop_
_entity.id
_entity.type
_entity.pdbx_description
1 polymer ?
#
loop_
_entity_poly.entity_id
_entity_poly.type
_entity_poly.pdbx_seq_one_letter_code
_entity_poly.pdbx_strand_id
1 'polypeptide(L)'
;IYGVDPFNEIDSPSWDPQTLAEMSRCIFSSMTAADPDALWLQMGWLFYADPGHWTDENIRAYLTAVPQGRMILLDYYCEFIQIWKQTEGFYGQPYIWCYLGNFGGNTMLAGNFSTISNRISETFSNGQDNVYGIGSTLEGFGVNRFMYEYVLGRAWNTGLSDAEWIDRLADRQTGRADADARLAWKSLIEKVYKDYSITGQATLTNAHPCLEGNWMWTTRPGRSWSVADIMDVWEKFSRVDSGRDTYLFDLVNVARQALGDLFLDMRNEFTKAYYSGDLPLAHKKASELLELLD
;
A
#
# COMPACT_ATOMS: atom_id res chain seq x y z
N ILE A 1 -25.62 -4.00 -1.16
CA ILE A 1 -24.52 -3.72 -0.24
C ILE A 1 -24.40 -2.22 -0.08
N TYR A 2 -24.30 -1.74 1.16
CA TYR A 2 -24.27 -0.32 1.50
C TYR A 2 -23.03 -0.04 2.35
N GLY A 3 -22.19 0.92 1.94
CA GLY A 3 -21.06 1.41 2.73
C GLY A 3 -21.56 2.42 3.75
N VAL A 4 -21.33 2.14 5.03
CA VAL A 4 -21.62 3.08 6.13
C VAL A 4 -20.43 3.03 7.10
N ASP A 5 -19.87 4.19 7.39
CA ASP A 5 -18.66 4.31 8.21
C ASP A 5 -18.81 5.49 9.20
N PRO A 6 -19.58 5.29 10.29
CA PRO A 6 -20.05 6.38 11.14
C PRO A 6 -18.97 7.01 12.01
N PHE A 7 -17.87 6.31 12.30
CA PHE A 7 -16.84 6.74 13.25
C PHE A 7 -15.44 6.81 12.64
N ASN A 8 -15.34 6.96 11.32
CA ASN A 8 -14.05 7.07 10.65
C ASN A 8 -13.41 8.43 10.99
N GLU A 9 -12.34 8.39 11.81
CA GLU A 9 -11.62 9.59 12.29
C GLU A 9 -12.54 10.64 12.96
N ILE A 10 -13.64 10.19 13.54
CA ILE A 10 -14.61 11.00 14.28
C ILE A 10 -14.92 10.32 15.60
N ASP A 11 -14.89 11.09 16.68
CA ASP A 11 -15.23 10.58 18.00
C ASP A 11 -16.69 10.12 18.08
N SER A 12 -16.91 9.00 18.73
CA SER A 12 -18.25 8.59 19.14
C SER A 12 -18.76 9.50 20.27
N PRO A 13 -20.05 9.82 20.30
CA PRO A 13 -20.64 10.57 21.41
C PRO A 13 -20.56 9.83 22.74
N SER A 14 -20.34 8.51 22.73
CA SER A 14 -20.06 7.67 23.90
C SER A 14 -19.24 6.45 23.51
N TRP A 15 -18.29 6.10 24.35
CA TRP A 15 -17.47 4.88 24.23
C TRP A 15 -17.95 3.76 25.16
N ASP A 16 -19.15 3.88 25.69
CA ASP A 16 -19.79 2.78 26.42
C ASP A 16 -20.18 1.66 25.46
N PRO A 17 -19.78 0.39 25.72
CA PRO A 17 -20.04 -0.75 24.83
C PRO A 17 -21.53 -0.94 24.50
N GLN A 18 -22.42 -0.71 25.46
CA GLN A 18 -23.87 -0.83 25.23
C GLN A 18 -24.36 0.24 24.25
N THR A 19 -23.88 1.48 24.40
CA THR A 19 -24.21 2.59 23.50
C THR A 19 -23.71 2.32 22.08
N LEU A 20 -22.47 1.80 21.92
CA LEU A 20 -21.95 1.41 20.62
C LEU A 20 -22.78 0.31 19.96
N ALA A 21 -23.19 -0.70 20.73
CA ALA A 21 -24.07 -1.76 20.24
C ALA A 21 -25.47 -1.24 19.82
N GLU A 22 -26.02 -0.28 20.56
CA GLU A 22 -27.30 0.35 20.21
C GLU A 22 -27.20 1.18 18.92
N MET A 23 -26.13 1.96 18.76
CA MET A 23 -25.86 2.70 17.55
C MET A 23 -25.75 1.79 16.32
N SER A 24 -24.95 0.70 16.44
CA SER A 24 -24.80 -0.28 15.38
C SER A 24 -26.14 -0.92 14.99
N ARG A 25 -26.95 -1.32 15.98
CA ARG A 25 -28.32 -1.83 15.74
C ARG A 25 -29.23 -0.82 15.07
N CYS A 26 -29.22 0.44 15.48
CA CYS A 26 -30.01 1.50 14.88
C CYS A 26 -29.66 1.73 13.42
N ILE A 27 -28.37 1.80 13.09
CA ILE A 27 -27.88 1.93 11.71
C ILE A 27 -28.38 0.76 10.87
N PHE A 28 -28.12 -0.47 11.32
CA PHE A 28 -28.52 -1.67 10.59
C PHE A 28 -30.05 -1.78 10.43
N SER A 29 -30.83 -1.45 11.45
CA SER A 29 -32.26 -1.43 11.39
C SER A 29 -32.80 -0.40 10.38
N SER A 30 -32.16 0.76 10.29
CA SER A 30 -32.52 1.78 9.29
C SER A 30 -32.23 1.31 7.88
N MET A 31 -31.11 0.60 7.66
CA MET A 31 -30.80 -0.01 6.36
C MET A 31 -31.83 -1.06 5.97
N THR A 32 -32.15 -1.98 6.89
CA THR A 32 -33.10 -3.08 6.62
C THR A 32 -34.54 -2.64 6.53
N ALA A 33 -34.90 -1.51 7.07
CA ALA A 33 -36.21 -0.90 6.86
C ALA A 33 -36.42 -0.45 5.41
N ALA A 34 -35.33 -0.03 4.73
CA ALA A 34 -35.35 0.34 3.33
C ALA A 34 -35.11 -0.85 2.39
N ASP A 35 -34.22 -1.75 2.76
CA ASP A 35 -33.85 -2.94 2.00
C ASP A 35 -33.67 -4.14 2.96
N PRO A 36 -34.65 -5.05 3.05
CA PRO A 36 -34.56 -6.22 3.95
C PRO A 36 -33.32 -7.09 3.73
N ASP A 37 -32.77 -7.09 2.52
CA ASP A 37 -31.59 -7.85 2.14
C ASP A 37 -30.28 -7.04 2.27
N ALA A 38 -30.32 -5.85 2.88
CA ALA A 38 -29.16 -4.99 3.04
C ALA A 38 -27.99 -5.72 3.70
N LEU A 39 -26.82 -5.57 3.11
CA LEU A 39 -25.52 -5.93 3.68
C LEU A 39 -24.76 -4.65 3.98
N TRP A 40 -24.25 -4.53 5.19
CA TRP A 40 -23.43 -3.39 5.63
C TRP A 40 -21.97 -3.66 5.29
N LEU A 41 -21.36 -2.77 4.50
CA LEU A 41 -19.91 -2.76 4.27
C LEU A 41 -19.29 -1.73 5.22
N GLN A 42 -18.50 -2.20 6.18
CA GLN A 42 -17.84 -1.40 7.21
C GLN A 42 -16.33 -1.37 6.99
N MET A 43 -15.74 -0.19 6.96
CA MET A 43 -14.27 -0.06 6.94
C MET A 43 -13.69 -0.37 8.33
N GLY A 44 -12.64 -1.17 8.37
CA GLY A 44 -11.92 -1.52 9.60
C GLY A 44 -10.88 -0.48 10.03
N TRP A 45 -10.72 0.62 9.27
CA TRP A 45 -9.76 1.68 9.58
C TRP A 45 -9.92 2.27 10.97
N LEU A 46 -11.15 2.49 11.41
CA LEU A 46 -11.45 3.04 12.71
C LEU A 46 -10.81 2.22 13.86
N PHE A 47 -10.78 0.90 13.75
CA PHE A 47 -10.20 0.02 14.79
C PHE A 47 -8.68 0.13 14.86
N TYR A 48 -8.05 0.50 13.74
CA TYR A 48 -6.62 0.76 13.64
C TYR A 48 -6.26 2.19 14.06
N ALA A 49 -7.03 3.17 13.61
CA ALA A 49 -6.71 4.59 13.78
C ALA A 49 -6.85 5.06 15.23
N ASP A 50 -7.78 4.48 15.98
CA ASP A 50 -8.04 4.83 17.37
C ASP A 50 -8.12 3.61 18.30
N PRO A 51 -7.00 2.90 18.52
CA PRO A 51 -6.99 1.70 19.36
C PRO A 51 -7.22 2.00 20.86
N GLY A 52 -7.16 3.28 21.26
CA GLY A 52 -7.42 3.70 22.64
C GLY A 52 -8.90 3.60 23.00
N HIS A 53 -9.76 3.91 22.09
CA HIS A 53 -11.21 3.82 22.25
C HIS A 53 -11.79 2.52 21.70
N TRP A 54 -11.28 2.03 20.58
CA TRP A 54 -11.69 0.75 20.00
C TRP A 54 -10.98 -0.44 20.67
N THR A 55 -11.29 -0.64 21.94
CA THR A 55 -10.87 -1.81 22.71
C THR A 55 -11.56 -3.09 22.20
N ASP A 56 -11.03 -4.27 22.54
CA ASP A 56 -11.68 -5.56 22.19
C ASP A 56 -13.16 -5.59 22.57
N GLU A 57 -13.49 -5.10 23.77
CA GLU A 57 -14.87 -5.05 24.27
C GLU A 57 -15.76 -4.14 23.40
N ASN A 58 -15.26 -2.96 23.01
CA ASN A 58 -15.99 -2.00 22.21
C ASN A 58 -16.18 -2.51 20.78
N ILE A 59 -15.15 -3.08 20.15
CA ILE A 59 -15.25 -3.69 18.82
C ILE A 59 -16.25 -4.85 18.86
N ARG A 60 -16.14 -5.74 19.84
CA ARG A 60 -17.07 -6.86 20.01
C ARG A 60 -18.52 -6.39 20.14
N ALA A 61 -18.79 -5.43 21.02
CA ALA A 61 -20.13 -4.89 21.22
C ALA A 61 -20.71 -4.28 19.93
N TYR A 62 -19.90 -3.52 19.21
CA TYR A 62 -20.30 -2.87 17.96
C TYR A 62 -20.61 -3.87 16.85
N LEU A 63 -19.72 -4.87 16.63
CA LEU A 63 -19.85 -5.82 15.51
C LEU A 63 -20.92 -6.88 15.77
N THR A 64 -21.02 -7.40 17.01
CA THR A 64 -21.98 -8.48 17.33
C THR A 64 -23.42 -7.98 17.51
N ALA A 65 -23.62 -6.67 17.54
CA ALA A 65 -24.96 -6.07 17.55
C ALA A 65 -25.69 -6.18 16.20
N VAL A 66 -24.97 -6.45 15.12
CA VAL A 66 -25.52 -6.78 13.79
C VAL A 66 -25.55 -8.29 13.63
N PRO A 67 -26.62 -8.86 13.04
CA PRO A 67 -26.70 -10.30 12.79
C PRO A 67 -25.50 -10.81 12.02
N GLN A 68 -24.99 -11.99 12.38
CA GLN A 68 -23.85 -12.59 11.73
C GLN A 68 -24.09 -12.76 10.22
N GLY A 69 -23.07 -12.41 9.42
CA GLY A 69 -23.14 -12.46 7.96
C GLY A 69 -23.81 -11.22 7.32
N ARG A 70 -24.29 -10.25 8.11
CA ARG A 70 -24.95 -9.06 7.60
C ARG A 70 -24.06 -7.80 7.62
N MET A 71 -22.86 -7.88 8.20
CA MET A 71 -21.81 -6.86 8.13
C MET A 71 -20.56 -7.48 7.51
N ILE A 72 -20.03 -6.88 6.47
CA ILE A 72 -18.78 -7.30 5.81
C ILE A 72 -17.72 -6.27 6.19
N LEU A 73 -16.64 -6.73 6.84
CA LEU A 73 -15.54 -5.89 7.27
C LEU A 73 -14.47 -5.80 6.15
N LEU A 74 -14.01 -4.59 5.86
CA LEU A 74 -12.76 -4.38 5.14
C LEU A 74 -11.63 -4.28 6.15
N ASP A 75 -10.83 -5.33 6.31
CA ASP A 75 -9.62 -5.25 7.14
C ASP A 75 -8.60 -4.38 6.41
N TYR A 76 -8.57 -3.10 6.75
CA TYR A 76 -8.22 -2.00 5.86
C TYR A 76 -6.75 -1.94 5.45
N TYR A 77 -5.82 -2.30 6.34
CA TYR A 77 -4.38 -2.05 6.20
C TYR A 77 -3.55 -3.31 6.54
N CYS A 78 -3.92 -4.43 5.94
CA CYS A 78 -3.41 -5.75 6.33
C CYS A 78 -1.92 -5.96 6.05
N GLU A 79 -1.31 -5.21 5.15
CA GLU A 79 0.14 -5.25 4.98
C GLU A 79 0.88 -4.70 6.20
N PHE A 80 0.24 -3.92 7.07
CA PHE A 80 0.82 -3.38 8.30
C PHE A 80 0.22 -4.03 9.55
N ILE A 81 -1.08 -3.96 9.72
CA ILE A 81 -1.79 -4.52 10.86
C ILE A 81 -3.00 -5.32 10.37
N GLN A 82 -3.22 -6.48 10.96
CA GLN A 82 -4.33 -7.37 10.64
C GLN A 82 -5.27 -7.37 11.86
N ILE A 83 -6.35 -6.58 11.78
CA ILE A 83 -7.33 -6.46 12.86
C ILE A 83 -8.08 -7.79 13.09
N TRP A 84 -8.26 -8.59 12.01
CA TRP A 84 -8.87 -9.91 12.14
C TRP A 84 -8.18 -10.81 13.19
N LYS A 85 -6.86 -10.68 13.35
CA LYS A 85 -6.11 -11.46 14.35
C LYS A 85 -6.39 -11.02 15.79
N GLN A 86 -6.65 -9.73 15.97
CA GLN A 86 -6.90 -9.14 17.29
C GLN A 86 -8.34 -9.35 17.74
N THR A 87 -9.24 -9.61 16.81
CA THR A 87 -10.68 -9.70 17.00
C THR A 87 -11.24 -11.10 16.75
N GLU A 88 -10.41 -12.14 16.81
CA GLU A 88 -10.83 -13.52 16.55
C GLU A 88 -11.63 -13.65 15.24
N GLY A 89 -11.16 -13.04 14.15
CA GLY A 89 -11.86 -13.02 12.87
C GLY A 89 -13.11 -12.15 12.91
N PHE A 90 -13.02 -10.95 13.49
CA PHE A 90 -14.15 -10.02 13.64
C PHE A 90 -15.38 -10.66 14.30
N TYR A 91 -15.13 -11.54 15.26
CA TYR A 91 -16.14 -12.27 16.03
C TYR A 91 -17.15 -13.01 15.14
N GLY A 92 -16.68 -13.53 14.00
CA GLY A 92 -17.48 -14.31 13.06
C GLY A 92 -18.18 -13.50 11.97
N GLN A 93 -18.09 -12.17 11.96
CA GLN A 93 -18.54 -11.39 10.81
C GLN A 93 -17.62 -11.64 9.60
N PRO A 94 -18.16 -11.72 8.37
CA PRO A 94 -17.34 -11.88 7.17
C PRO A 94 -16.39 -10.71 6.98
N TYR A 95 -15.19 -11.00 6.48
CA TYR A 95 -14.21 -9.95 6.20
C TYR A 95 -13.42 -10.17 4.91
N ILE A 96 -12.90 -9.08 4.38
CA ILE A 96 -12.05 -9.02 3.21
C ILE A 96 -10.68 -8.51 3.68
N TRP A 97 -9.63 -9.29 3.41
CA TRP A 97 -8.25 -8.87 3.63
C TRP A 97 -7.88 -7.79 2.62
N CYS A 98 -7.59 -6.57 3.04
CA CYS A 98 -7.36 -5.44 2.14
C CYS A 98 -5.91 -4.96 2.17
N TYR A 99 -5.40 -4.65 0.98
CA TYR A 99 -4.13 -4.00 0.74
C TYR A 99 -4.36 -2.51 0.50
N LEU A 100 -3.73 -1.65 1.30
CA LEU A 100 -3.80 -0.20 1.14
C LEU A 100 -2.71 0.32 0.19
N GLY A 101 -1.48 -0.13 0.35
CA GLY A 101 -0.34 0.33 -0.42
C GLY A 101 0.23 1.65 0.09
N ASN A 102 0.09 2.72 -0.67
CA ASN A 102 0.61 4.03 -0.33
C ASN A 102 -0.50 5.01 0.05
N PHE A 103 -0.29 5.74 1.13
CA PHE A 103 -1.18 6.82 1.53
C PHE A 103 -1.18 7.97 0.53
N GLY A 104 -2.34 8.64 0.40
CA GLY A 104 -2.49 9.81 -0.45
C GLY A 104 -2.25 9.58 -1.94
N GLY A 105 -2.31 8.33 -2.39
CA GLY A 105 -2.07 7.96 -3.78
C GLY A 105 -0.63 8.15 -4.25
N ASN A 106 0.34 8.13 -3.33
CA ASN A 106 1.76 8.27 -3.66
C ASN A 106 2.24 7.16 -4.58
N THR A 107 2.80 7.54 -5.72
CA THR A 107 3.33 6.63 -6.73
C THR A 107 4.81 6.37 -6.48
N MET A 108 5.14 5.35 -5.70
CA MET A 108 6.53 4.91 -5.57
C MET A 108 6.63 3.39 -5.66
N LEU A 109 7.80 2.91 -6.09
CA LEU A 109 8.12 1.49 -6.07
C LEU A 109 8.43 1.07 -4.64
N ALA A 110 7.43 0.62 -3.91
CA ALA A 110 7.54 0.34 -2.48
C ALA A 110 6.66 -0.84 -2.07
N GLY A 111 7.02 -1.45 -0.97
CA GLY A 111 6.28 -2.54 -0.36
C GLY A 111 7.22 -3.59 0.25
N ASN A 112 6.66 -4.39 1.16
CA ASN A 112 7.35 -5.57 1.68
C ASN A 112 6.71 -6.82 1.07
N PHE A 113 7.22 -7.22 -0.09
CA PHE A 113 6.67 -8.33 -0.86
C PHE A 113 6.57 -9.63 -0.04
N SER A 114 7.65 -10.02 0.63
CA SER A 114 7.68 -11.26 1.41
C SER A 114 6.70 -11.25 2.59
N THR A 115 6.59 -10.13 3.30
CA THR A 115 5.62 -10.00 4.40
C THR A 115 4.19 -10.10 3.89
N ILE A 116 3.88 -9.43 2.79
CA ILE A 116 2.54 -9.44 2.20
C ILE A 116 2.18 -10.85 1.71
N SER A 117 3.09 -11.54 1.01
CA SER A 117 2.90 -12.92 0.58
C SER A 117 2.61 -13.86 1.75
N ASN A 118 3.40 -13.76 2.82
CA ASN A 118 3.23 -14.58 4.01
C ASN A 118 1.88 -14.29 4.71
N ARG A 119 1.48 -13.02 4.83
CA ARG A 119 0.22 -12.62 5.48
C ARG A 119 -0.99 -13.09 4.71
N ILE A 120 -0.97 -12.99 3.39
CA ILE A 120 -2.04 -13.52 2.53
C ILE A 120 -2.14 -15.04 2.71
N SER A 121 -1.02 -15.75 2.65
CA SER A 121 -0.98 -17.21 2.83
C SER A 121 -1.48 -17.63 4.21
N GLU A 122 -1.09 -16.91 5.25
CA GLU A 122 -1.55 -17.13 6.62
C GLU A 122 -3.05 -16.88 6.77
N THR A 123 -3.58 -15.83 6.15
CA THR A 123 -5.02 -15.51 6.19
C THR A 123 -5.85 -16.63 5.57
N PHE A 124 -5.44 -17.19 4.45
CA PHE A 124 -6.15 -18.32 3.84
C PHE A 124 -5.96 -19.65 4.57
N SER A 125 -4.88 -19.83 5.31
CA SER A 125 -4.60 -21.06 6.06
C SER A 125 -5.21 -21.06 7.47
N ASN A 126 -5.21 -19.91 8.12
CA ASN A 126 -5.55 -19.75 9.54
C ASN A 126 -6.69 -18.74 9.76
N GLY A 127 -7.07 -17.97 8.75
CA GLY A 127 -8.28 -17.17 8.76
C GLY A 127 -9.47 -18.11 8.92
N GLN A 128 -10.39 -17.75 9.79
CA GLN A 128 -11.58 -18.55 10.06
C GLN A 128 -12.44 -18.68 8.77
N ASP A 129 -13.47 -19.51 8.80
CA ASP A 129 -14.35 -19.74 7.63
C ASP A 129 -15.09 -18.48 7.11
N ASN A 130 -14.90 -17.34 7.78
CA ASN A 130 -15.51 -16.05 7.44
C ASN A 130 -14.62 -15.13 6.62
N VAL A 131 -13.47 -15.58 6.11
CA VAL A 131 -12.68 -14.87 5.10
C VAL A 131 -13.41 -14.89 3.75
N TYR A 132 -13.86 -13.74 3.27
CA TYR A 132 -14.59 -13.66 1.99
C TYR A 132 -13.64 -13.47 0.79
N GLY A 133 -12.43 -12.99 1.01
CA GLY A 133 -11.45 -12.83 -0.07
C GLY A 133 -10.39 -11.76 0.19
N ILE A 134 -9.79 -11.30 -0.90
CA ILE A 134 -8.79 -10.23 -0.91
C ILE A 134 -9.39 -9.01 -1.62
N GLY A 135 -9.12 -7.84 -1.07
CA GLY A 135 -9.55 -6.56 -1.61
C GLY A 135 -8.45 -5.52 -1.56
N SER A 136 -8.83 -4.30 -1.86
CA SER A 136 -7.97 -3.13 -1.82
C SER A 136 -8.72 -1.91 -1.29
N THR A 137 -8.02 -1.13 -0.50
CA THR A 137 -8.48 0.13 0.08
C THR A 137 -7.61 1.29 -0.41
N LEU A 138 -7.19 1.23 -1.67
CA LEU A 138 -6.26 2.19 -2.28
C LEU A 138 -6.78 3.64 -2.21
N GLU A 139 -5.86 4.57 -1.96
CA GLU A 139 -6.16 6.01 -1.85
C GLU A 139 -5.83 6.82 -3.11
N GLY A 140 -5.70 6.20 -4.27
CA GLY A 140 -5.43 6.88 -5.52
C GLY A 140 -5.25 5.93 -6.68
N PHE A 141 -5.32 6.47 -7.91
CA PHE A 141 -5.27 5.65 -9.13
C PHE A 141 -3.87 5.46 -9.70
N GLY A 142 -2.92 6.32 -9.38
CA GLY A 142 -1.53 6.26 -9.84
C GLY A 142 -0.62 5.37 -8.99
N VAL A 143 -1.16 4.33 -8.37
CA VAL A 143 -0.48 3.50 -7.38
C VAL A 143 0.45 2.45 -7.99
N ASN A 144 1.18 1.77 -7.13
CA ASN A 144 2.13 0.72 -7.43
C ASN A 144 1.45 -0.50 -8.08
N ARG A 145 1.41 -0.53 -9.41
CA ARG A 145 0.74 -1.56 -10.21
C ARG A 145 1.18 -2.97 -9.84
N PHE A 146 2.49 -3.19 -9.65
CA PHE A 146 3.02 -4.52 -9.35
C PHE A 146 2.41 -5.12 -8.09
N MET A 147 2.39 -4.38 -6.99
CA MET A 147 1.88 -4.87 -5.72
C MET A 147 0.38 -5.14 -5.76
N TYR A 148 -0.40 -4.26 -6.40
CA TYR A 148 -1.84 -4.50 -6.54
C TYR A 148 -2.15 -5.69 -7.43
N GLU A 149 -1.43 -5.86 -8.53
CA GLU A 149 -1.60 -7.00 -9.43
C GLU A 149 -1.24 -8.32 -8.71
N TYR A 150 -0.16 -8.31 -7.91
CA TYR A 150 0.22 -9.45 -7.11
C TYR A 150 -0.85 -9.78 -6.06
N VAL A 151 -1.20 -8.82 -5.22
CA VAL A 151 -2.14 -9.01 -4.11
C VAL A 151 -3.50 -9.50 -4.60
N LEU A 152 -4.10 -8.79 -5.56
CA LEU A 152 -5.41 -9.18 -6.10
C LEU A 152 -5.36 -10.50 -6.86
N GLY A 153 -4.24 -10.77 -7.55
CA GLY A 153 -4.01 -12.05 -8.25
C GLY A 153 -3.95 -13.25 -7.31
N ARG A 154 -3.55 -13.06 -6.04
CA ARG A 154 -3.48 -14.15 -5.04
C ARG A 154 -4.86 -14.68 -4.64
N ALA A 155 -5.92 -13.90 -4.81
CA ALA A 155 -7.28 -14.39 -4.60
C ALA A 155 -7.64 -15.57 -5.52
N TRP A 156 -7.01 -15.66 -6.70
CA TRP A 156 -7.32 -16.63 -7.76
C TRP A 156 -6.23 -17.69 -7.96
N ASN A 157 -4.99 -17.41 -7.55
CA ASN A 157 -3.80 -18.20 -7.85
C ASN A 157 -3.05 -18.60 -6.58
N THR A 158 -3.72 -19.27 -5.66
CA THR A 158 -3.14 -19.73 -4.38
C THR A 158 -2.10 -20.85 -4.54
N GLY A 159 -2.11 -21.58 -5.65
CA GLY A 159 -1.21 -22.70 -5.92
C GLY A 159 0.14 -22.32 -6.55
N LEU A 160 0.34 -21.07 -6.95
CA LEU A 160 1.61 -20.62 -7.51
C LEU A 160 2.57 -20.18 -6.40
N SER A 161 3.84 -20.61 -6.50
CA SER A 161 4.89 -19.97 -5.70
C SER A 161 5.13 -18.52 -6.15
N ASP A 162 5.70 -17.71 -5.26
CA ASP A 162 6.04 -16.32 -5.57
C ASP A 162 7.02 -16.23 -6.75
N ALA A 163 8.01 -17.12 -6.80
CA ALA A 163 8.98 -17.17 -7.89
C ALA A 163 8.31 -17.45 -9.25
N GLU A 164 7.41 -18.42 -9.30
CA GLU A 164 6.65 -18.73 -10.52
C GLU A 164 5.71 -17.59 -10.94
N TRP A 165 5.09 -16.93 -9.96
CA TRP A 165 4.24 -15.79 -10.25
C TRP A 165 5.02 -14.64 -10.87
N ILE A 166 6.22 -14.33 -10.30
CA ILE A 166 7.12 -13.29 -10.80
C ILE A 166 7.62 -13.63 -12.21
N ASP A 167 8.03 -14.88 -12.45
CA ASP A 167 8.47 -15.32 -13.77
C ASP A 167 7.35 -15.18 -14.82
N ARG A 168 6.12 -15.55 -14.47
CA ARG A 168 4.94 -15.37 -15.33
C ARG A 168 4.59 -13.89 -15.57
N LEU A 169 4.76 -13.04 -14.56
CA LEU A 169 4.61 -11.59 -14.72
C LEU A 169 5.60 -11.06 -15.76
N ALA A 170 6.89 -11.34 -15.59
CA ALA A 170 7.95 -10.90 -16.49
C ALA A 170 7.68 -11.34 -17.95
N ASP A 171 7.34 -12.63 -18.13
CA ASP A 171 7.01 -13.20 -19.45
C ASP A 171 5.78 -12.55 -20.09
N ARG A 172 4.75 -12.28 -19.29
CA ARG A 172 3.54 -11.60 -19.78
C ARG A 172 3.83 -10.17 -20.21
N GLN A 173 4.67 -9.43 -19.48
CA GLN A 173 5.04 -8.05 -19.82
C GLN A 173 5.82 -7.99 -21.13
N THR A 174 6.73 -8.93 -21.38
CA THR A 174 7.50 -9.01 -22.63
C THR A 174 6.77 -9.75 -23.75
N GLY A 175 5.74 -10.53 -23.43
CA GLY A 175 4.97 -11.38 -24.36
C GLY A 175 5.70 -12.65 -24.79
N ARG A 176 6.81 -12.99 -24.14
CA ARG A 176 7.59 -14.21 -24.36
C ARG A 176 8.31 -14.62 -23.07
N ALA A 177 8.78 -15.85 -22.99
CA ALA A 177 9.71 -16.24 -21.93
C ALA A 177 11.03 -15.49 -22.10
N ASP A 178 11.38 -14.66 -21.12
CA ASP A 178 12.53 -13.77 -21.21
C ASP A 178 13.35 -13.81 -19.90
N ALA A 179 14.58 -14.37 -19.99
CA ALA A 179 15.43 -14.57 -18.84
C ALA A 179 15.93 -13.23 -18.24
N ASP A 180 16.19 -12.24 -19.09
CA ASP A 180 16.65 -10.91 -18.63
C ASP A 180 15.52 -10.16 -17.93
N ALA A 181 14.30 -10.23 -18.44
CA ALA A 181 13.13 -9.65 -17.77
C ALA A 181 12.87 -10.31 -16.41
N ARG A 182 12.94 -11.64 -16.33
CA ARG A 182 12.82 -12.36 -15.05
C ARG A 182 13.89 -11.95 -14.05
N LEU A 183 15.14 -11.78 -14.50
CA LEU A 183 16.25 -11.32 -13.66
C LEU A 183 16.02 -9.88 -13.17
N ALA A 184 15.55 -8.99 -14.05
CA ALA A 184 15.25 -7.60 -13.72
C ALA A 184 14.15 -7.51 -12.64
N TRP A 185 13.05 -8.26 -12.79
CA TRP A 185 11.98 -8.30 -11.80
C TRP A 185 12.43 -8.88 -10.45
N LYS A 186 13.19 -9.97 -10.44
CA LYS A 186 13.77 -10.54 -9.21
C LYS A 186 14.65 -9.52 -8.49
N SER A 187 15.53 -8.83 -9.24
CA SER A 187 16.39 -7.78 -8.68
C SER A 187 15.58 -6.62 -8.08
N LEU A 188 14.50 -6.19 -8.75
CA LEU A 188 13.60 -5.14 -8.25
C LEU A 188 12.96 -5.56 -6.91
N ILE A 189 12.47 -6.77 -6.83
CA ILE A 189 11.83 -7.28 -5.61
C ILE A 189 12.83 -7.39 -4.46
N GLU A 190 14.00 -7.96 -4.71
CA GLU A 190 15.04 -8.16 -3.70
C GLU A 190 15.61 -6.85 -3.17
N LYS A 191 15.70 -5.80 -3.99
CA LYS A 191 16.34 -4.54 -3.63
C LYS A 191 15.37 -3.46 -3.18
N VAL A 192 14.18 -3.39 -3.77
CA VAL A 192 13.22 -2.30 -3.59
C VAL A 192 11.99 -2.73 -2.80
N TYR A 193 11.40 -3.88 -3.12
CA TYR A 193 10.20 -4.37 -2.45
C TYR A 193 10.47 -5.20 -1.18
N LYS A 194 11.49 -4.83 -0.43
CA LYS A 194 11.93 -5.56 0.77
C LYS A 194 11.56 -4.91 2.09
N ASP A 195 11.18 -3.64 2.07
CA ASP A 195 11.00 -2.84 3.27
C ASP A 195 9.64 -2.14 3.28
N TYR A 196 9.08 -2.15 4.46
CA TYR A 196 7.76 -1.63 4.76
C TYR A 196 7.74 -0.15 5.17
N SER A 197 8.88 0.37 5.64
CA SER A 197 9.01 1.65 6.35
C SER A 197 8.63 2.90 5.53
N ILE A 198 8.33 2.73 4.25
CA ILE A 198 8.13 3.82 3.30
C ILE A 198 6.68 4.02 2.85
N THR A 199 5.74 3.26 3.40
CA THR A 199 4.31 3.53 3.17
C THR A 199 3.98 4.93 3.69
N GLY A 200 3.35 5.76 2.87
CA GLY A 200 3.09 7.16 3.19
C GLY A 200 4.21 8.13 2.81
N GLN A 201 5.36 7.64 2.35
CA GLN A 201 6.40 8.50 1.77
C GLN A 201 6.18 8.68 0.26
N ALA A 202 6.74 9.72 -0.29
CA ALA A 202 6.58 10.07 -1.70
C ALA A 202 7.90 9.92 -2.47
N THR A 203 7.79 9.74 -3.79
CA THR A 203 8.89 10.09 -4.67
C THR A 203 9.10 11.59 -4.64
N LEU A 204 10.28 12.05 -5.08
CA LEU A 204 10.55 13.49 -5.17
C LEU A 204 9.51 14.22 -6.05
N THR A 205 8.97 13.56 -7.05
CA THR A 205 7.94 14.12 -7.95
C THR A 205 6.65 14.53 -7.24
N ASN A 206 6.36 13.92 -6.11
CA ASN A 206 5.18 14.22 -5.28
C ASN A 206 5.53 15.10 -4.08
N ALA A 207 6.82 15.32 -3.81
CA ALA A 207 7.27 16.14 -2.69
C ALA A 207 7.12 17.62 -3.00
N HIS A 208 6.77 18.40 -1.97
CA HIS A 208 6.81 19.86 -2.10
C HIS A 208 8.25 20.36 -2.20
N PRO A 209 8.56 21.30 -3.11
CA PRO A 209 9.87 21.90 -3.18
C PRO A 209 10.19 22.62 -1.86
N CYS A 210 11.26 22.20 -1.18
CA CYS A 210 11.76 22.92 -0.01
C CYS A 210 13.25 22.60 0.21
N LEU A 211 13.97 23.53 0.81
CA LEU A 211 15.39 23.34 1.14
C LEU A 211 15.58 22.61 2.48
N GLU A 212 14.69 22.77 3.43
CA GLU A 212 14.85 22.33 4.82
C GLU A 212 14.13 21.04 5.19
N GLY A 213 13.50 20.36 4.22
CA GLY A 213 12.78 19.11 4.50
C GLY A 213 11.49 19.29 5.30
N ASN A 214 10.84 20.44 5.19
CA ASN A 214 9.56 20.72 5.83
C ASN A 214 8.38 20.14 5.04
N TRP A 215 8.41 18.82 4.86
CA TRP A 215 7.37 18.09 4.15
C TRP A 215 6.30 17.57 5.11
N MET A 216 5.08 17.51 4.61
CA MET A 216 4.04 16.72 5.26
C MET A 216 4.43 15.24 5.25
N TRP A 217 3.96 14.47 6.22
CA TRP A 217 4.29 13.05 6.33
C TRP A 217 3.93 12.23 5.09
N THR A 218 2.84 12.59 4.38
CA THR A 218 2.38 11.93 3.15
C THR A 218 3.13 12.36 1.89
N THR A 219 3.91 13.44 1.95
CA THR A 219 4.66 13.97 0.80
C THR A 219 6.17 14.01 1.06
N ARG A 220 6.62 13.44 2.16
CA ARG A 220 8.03 13.39 2.52
C ARG A 220 8.75 12.40 1.60
N PRO A 221 9.82 12.83 0.88
CA PRO A 221 10.64 11.90 0.12
C PRO A 221 11.33 10.90 1.04
N GLY A 222 11.35 9.64 0.64
CA GLY A 222 12.03 8.61 1.39
C GLY A 222 12.16 7.32 0.61
N ARG A 223 13.16 6.52 0.97
CA ARG A 223 13.42 5.20 0.42
C ARG A 223 14.21 4.36 1.42
N SER A 224 14.11 3.05 1.31
CA SER A 224 14.86 2.10 2.13
C SER A 224 16.03 1.43 1.39
N TRP A 225 16.19 1.72 0.10
CA TRP A 225 17.28 1.24 -0.75
C TRP A 225 18.27 2.35 -1.08
N SER A 226 19.44 2.00 -1.57
CA SER A 226 20.42 2.96 -2.07
C SER A 226 20.12 3.36 -3.53
N VAL A 227 20.63 4.53 -3.97
CA VAL A 227 20.58 4.92 -5.40
C VAL A 227 21.28 3.86 -6.25
N ALA A 228 22.38 3.27 -5.78
CA ALA A 228 23.07 2.21 -6.51
C ALA A 228 22.19 0.97 -6.72
N ASP A 229 21.33 0.61 -5.77
CA ASP A 229 20.41 -0.51 -5.90
C ASP A 229 19.39 -0.29 -7.00
N ILE A 230 18.72 0.87 -7.02
CA ILE A 230 17.70 1.17 -8.03
C ILE A 230 18.32 1.42 -9.42
N MET A 231 19.52 1.98 -9.49
CA MET A 231 20.27 2.13 -10.75
C MET A 231 20.65 0.77 -11.36
N ASP A 232 21.12 -0.18 -10.55
CA ASP A 232 21.39 -1.56 -11.00
C ASP A 232 20.12 -2.27 -11.49
N VAL A 233 18.99 -2.03 -10.81
CA VAL A 233 17.68 -2.54 -11.27
C VAL A 233 17.32 -1.91 -12.62
N TRP A 234 17.44 -0.59 -12.77
CA TRP A 234 17.14 0.09 -14.02
C TRP A 234 18.05 -0.40 -15.17
N GLU A 235 19.33 -0.61 -14.91
CA GLU A 235 20.24 -1.18 -15.91
C GLU A 235 19.77 -2.56 -16.38
N LYS A 236 19.31 -3.44 -15.49
CA LYS A 236 18.76 -4.76 -15.85
C LYS A 236 17.48 -4.62 -16.70
N PHE A 237 16.56 -3.75 -16.32
CA PHE A 237 15.37 -3.46 -17.14
C PHE A 237 15.75 -2.91 -18.51
N SER A 238 16.75 -2.05 -18.62
CA SER A 238 17.19 -1.45 -19.89
C SER A 238 17.83 -2.44 -20.85
N ARG A 239 18.28 -3.60 -20.40
CA ARG A 239 18.89 -4.66 -21.24
C ARG A 239 17.86 -5.53 -21.96
N VAL A 240 16.62 -5.52 -21.49
CA VAL A 240 15.56 -6.36 -22.06
C VAL A 240 15.09 -5.79 -23.38
N ASP A 241 15.20 -6.58 -24.44
CA ASP A 241 14.73 -6.22 -25.78
C ASP A 241 13.22 -6.48 -25.90
N SER A 242 12.41 -5.51 -25.48
CA SER A 242 10.95 -5.56 -25.63
C SER A 242 10.38 -4.19 -25.93
N GLY A 243 9.66 -4.09 -27.05
CA GLY A 243 8.90 -2.90 -27.45
C GLY A 243 7.43 -2.94 -27.03
N ARG A 244 7.02 -3.86 -26.17
CA ARG A 244 5.62 -3.96 -25.72
C ARG A 244 5.29 -2.84 -24.72
N ASP A 245 4.16 -2.19 -24.91
CA ASP A 245 3.70 -1.09 -24.04
C ASP A 245 3.66 -1.49 -22.56
N THR A 246 3.27 -2.73 -22.26
CA THR A 246 3.24 -3.25 -20.89
C THR A 246 4.61 -3.28 -20.25
N TYR A 247 5.64 -3.67 -21.01
CA TYR A 247 7.02 -3.68 -20.54
C TYR A 247 7.62 -2.26 -20.46
N LEU A 248 7.37 -1.45 -21.48
CA LEU A 248 7.83 -0.06 -21.52
C LEU A 248 7.26 0.77 -20.36
N PHE A 249 6.03 0.52 -19.99
CA PHE A 249 5.44 1.14 -18.78
C PHE A 249 6.26 0.83 -17.53
N ASP A 250 6.62 -0.43 -17.31
CA ASP A 250 7.40 -0.84 -16.13
C ASP A 250 8.83 -0.27 -16.19
N LEU A 251 9.47 -0.28 -17.36
CA LEU A 251 10.80 0.33 -17.57
C LEU A 251 10.79 1.83 -17.25
N VAL A 252 9.80 2.57 -17.77
CA VAL A 252 9.66 4.01 -17.48
C VAL A 252 9.39 4.26 -16.00
N ASN A 253 8.59 3.42 -15.36
CA ASN A 253 8.30 3.56 -13.94
C ASN A 253 9.55 3.32 -13.05
N VAL A 254 10.38 2.33 -13.42
CA VAL A 254 11.67 2.09 -12.75
C VAL A 254 12.64 3.25 -13.01
N ALA A 255 12.73 3.74 -14.24
CA ALA A 255 13.57 4.88 -14.61
C ALA A 255 13.16 6.15 -13.82
N ARG A 256 11.86 6.43 -13.75
CA ARG A 256 11.31 7.55 -12.96
C ARG A 256 11.72 7.48 -11.49
N GLN A 257 11.65 6.29 -10.89
CA GLN A 257 12.10 6.09 -9.51
C GLN A 257 13.60 6.31 -9.37
N ALA A 258 14.42 5.73 -10.26
CA ALA A 258 15.86 5.83 -10.23
C ALA A 258 16.35 7.28 -10.37
N LEU A 259 15.81 8.02 -11.34
CA LEU A 259 16.14 9.42 -11.56
C LEU A 259 15.65 10.32 -10.41
N GLY A 260 14.46 10.07 -9.88
CA GLY A 260 13.94 10.79 -8.73
C GLY A 260 14.78 10.58 -7.46
N ASP A 261 15.27 9.36 -7.23
CA ASP A 261 16.14 9.04 -6.10
C ASP A 261 17.53 9.67 -6.26
N LEU A 262 18.08 9.66 -7.46
CA LEU A 262 19.35 10.35 -7.77
C LEU A 262 19.21 11.87 -7.57
N PHE A 263 18.13 12.45 -8.09
CA PHE A 263 17.85 13.87 -7.91
C PHE A 263 17.75 14.24 -6.42
N LEU A 264 17.12 13.41 -5.61
CA LEU A 264 17.02 13.66 -4.16
C LEU A 264 18.40 13.74 -3.49
N ASP A 265 19.32 12.83 -3.82
CA ASP A 265 20.68 12.87 -3.27
C ASP A 265 21.46 14.11 -3.75
N MET A 266 21.41 14.42 -5.04
CA MET A 266 22.03 15.62 -5.61
C MET A 266 21.46 16.90 -5.00
N ARG A 267 20.15 16.97 -4.80
CA ARG A 267 19.47 18.08 -4.13
C ARG A 267 19.94 18.22 -2.67
N ASN A 268 20.12 17.14 -1.95
CA ASN A 268 20.63 17.17 -0.58
C ASN A 268 22.08 17.69 -0.52
N GLU A 269 22.92 17.34 -1.50
CA GLU A 269 24.27 17.90 -1.63
C GLU A 269 24.23 19.41 -1.93
N PHE A 270 23.36 19.86 -2.82
CA PHE A 270 23.13 21.28 -3.09
C PHE A 270 22.71 22.02 -1.82
N THR A 271 21.73 21.50 -1.10
CA THR A 271 21.22 22.12 0.13
C THR A 271 22.31 22.24 1.19
N LYS A 272 23.14 21.20 1.35
CA LYS A 272 24.27 21.21 2.27
C LYS A 272 25.31 22.29 1.90
N ALA A 273 25.67 22.41 0.63
CA ALA A 273 26.59 23.43 0.15
C ALA A 273 26.03 24.85 0.36
N TYR A 274 24.74 25.03 0.07
CA TYR A 274 24.05 26.32 0.26
C TYR A 274 24.08 26.77 1.72
N TYR A 275 23.69 25.92 2.67
CA TYR A 275 23.65 26.25 4.09
C TYR A 275 25.04 26.39 4.73
N SER A 276 26.07 25.72 4.18
CA SER A 276 27.45 25.93 4.62
C SER A 276 28.08 27.21 4.10
N GLY A 277 27.40 27.94 3.22
CA GLY A 277 27.92 29.18 2.61
C GLY A 277 28.95 28.92 1.50
N ASP A 278 29.15 27.70 1.05
CA ASP A 278 30.01 27.33 -0.08
C ASP A 278 29.31 27.64 -1.40
N LEU A 279 29.23 28.93 -1.75
CA LEU A 279 28.53 29.37 -2.96
C LEU A 279 29.08 28.76 -4.26
N PRO A 280 30.41 28.62 -4.45
CA PRO A 280 30.94 27.95 -5.64
C PRO A 280 30.47 26.53 -5.78
N LEU A 281 30.48 25.73 -4.69
CA LEU A 281 29.96 24.37 -4.69
C LEU A 281 28.44 24.33 -4.91
N ALA A 282 27.69 25.24 -4.26
CA ALA A 282 26.25 25.33 -4.44
C ALA A 282 25.88 25.63 -5.91
N HIS A 283 26.55 26.55 -6.57
CA HIS A 283 26.33 26.83 -8.00
C HIS A 283 26.67 25.63 -8.88
N LYS A 284 27.78 24.92 -8.59
CA LYS A 284 28.11 23.68 -9.32
C LYS A 284 27.01 22.64 -9.16
N LYS A 285 26.54 22.39 -7.94
CA LYS A 285 25.48 21.41 -7.66
C LYS A 285 24.13 21.80 -8.29
N ALA A 286 23.80 23.09 -8.32
CA ALA A 286 22.62 23.57 -9.03
C ALA A 286 22.70 23.30 -10.53
N SER A 287 23.86 23.49 -11.15
CA SER A 287 24.07 23.18 -12.58
C SER A 287 23.94 21.69 -12.87
N GLU A 288 24.51 20.83 -12.02
CA GLU A 288 24.37 19.37 -12.12
C GLU A 288 22.89 18.91 -12.00
N LEU A 289 22.09 19.54 -11.13
CA LEU A 289 20.66 19.28 -11.00
C LEU A 289 19.88 19.68 -12.25
N LEU A 290 20.21 20.84 -12.84
CA LEU A 290 19.55 21.30 -14.09
C LEU A 290 19.91 20.38 -15.26
N GLU A 291 21.16 19.93 -15.36
CA GLU A 291 21.60 18.98 -16.38
C GLU A 291 20.86 17.63 -16.28
N LEU A 292 20.53 17.19 -15.08
CA LEU A 292 19.76 15.96 -14.89
C LEU A 292 18.29 16.08 -15.36
N LEU A 293 17.75 17.31 -15.38
CA LEU A 293 16.36 17.57 -15.78
C LEU A 293 16.21 17.75 -17.31
N ASP A 294 17.29 18.04 -18.04
CA ASP A 294 17.34 18.18 -19.50
C ASP A 294 17.55 16.82 -20.20
#